data_d41ae77ff992af7e17b33bbceb444118
#
_entry.id   d41ae77ff992af7e17b33bbceb444118
#
_cell.length_a   1.000
_cell.length_b   1.000
_cell.length_c   1.000
_cell.angle_alpha   90.00
_cell.angle_beta   90.00
_cell.angle_gamma   90.00
#
_symmetry.space_group_name_H-M   'P 1'
#
loop_
_entity.id
_entity.type
_entity.pdbx_description
1 polymer ?
#
loop_
_entity_poly.entity_id
_entity_poly.type
_entity_poly.pdbx_seq_one_letter_code
_entity_poly.pdbx_strand_id
1 'polypeptide(L)'
;MRAQATEFLRALRLHRESGAGAHGNGAHPSGAHPSGAGALDRGRGRGPAPAPDGPVDAARALRRAARRLSGTLHTFQPLLDAEWAEAMRPELAWLSGTLALEHAYASRLDRLLQALHRLSGSAAFPAQQAGRAAPARAAATAEPAPVTPLAPSVTRPSPADRGNLTVGAAKAGALLDRQLTLARTRAHSTALQALGSSRFHAVADKVALLASEVPLKDTAAAAADLRPLAAAARDRLTDAVAALPLVTAGNPYNAQALVHGLSPDPAPHPQDAQWHQVRLLLRLHRYALEVLAGTDAEDADGADGTTDVRLLAAGEALDRHRDASEAAAAAAQAARTPRIAPATAYALGVLHADQRHEVEAARYAFQHSWRKEPIRL
;
A
#
# COMPACT_ATOMS: atom_id res chain seq x y z
N MET A 1 2.83 -18.64 16.35
CA MET A 1 3.81 -17.60 16.79
C MET A 1 5.26 -17.95 16.47
N ARG A 2 5.78 -19.13 16.82
CA ARG A 2 7.16 -19.55 16.48
C ARG A 2 7.47 -19.42 14.99
N ALA A 3 6.58 -19.90 14.12
CA ALA A 3 6.75 -19.78 12.67
C ALA A 3 6.88 -18.32 12.20
N GLN A 4 6.10 -17.40 12.77
CA GLN A 4 6.18 -15.96 12.46
C GLN A 4 7.49 -15.34 12.96
N ALA A 5 7.98 -15.76 14.14
CA ALA A 5 9.28 -15.34 14.65
C ALA A 5 10.43 -15.86 13.75
N THR A 6 10.35 -17.11 13.30
CA THR A 6 11.30 -17.69 12.35
C THR A 6 11.28 -16.95 11.00
N GLU A 7 10.08 -16.54 10.51
CA GLU A 7 9.95 -15.71 9.30
C GLU A 7 10.63 -14.35 9.49
N PHE A 8 10.46 -13.73 10.66
CA PHE A 8 11.16 -12.47 10.98
C PHE A 8 12.68 -12.63 10.93
N LEU A 9 13.21 -13.67 11.56
CA LEU A 9 14.66 -13.93 11.58
C LEU A 9 15.20 -14.25 10.18
N ARG A 10 14.43 -14.96 9.35
CA ARG A 10 14.78 -15.22 7.95
C ARG A 10 14.82 -13.91 7.15
N ALA A 11 13.80 -13.05 7.29
CA ALA A 11 13.76 -11.76 6.64
C ALA A 11 14.90 -10.84 7.11
N LEU A 12 15.27 -10.90 8.39
CA LEU A 12 16.43 -10.18 8.93
C LEU A 12 17.75 -10.66 8.32
N ARG A 13 17.93 -11.98 8.18
CA ARG A 13 19.12 -12.54 7.53
C ARG A 13 19.23 -12.05 6.07
N LEU A 14 18.16 -12.18 5.31
CA LEU A 14 18.13 -11.70 3.92
C LEU A 14 18.45 -10.21 3.82
N HIS A 15 17.96 -9.40 4.77
CA HIS A 15 18.27 -7.97 4.78
C HIS A 15 19.77 -7.71 5.05
N ARG A 16 20.39 -8.44 5.96
CA ARG A 16 21.83 -8.31 6.24
C ARG A 16 22.68 -8.75 5.04
N GLU A 17 22.33 -9.86 4.40
CA GLU A 17 23.03 -10.37 3.21
C GLU A 17 22.92 -9.39 2.02
N SER A 18 21.74 -8.84 1.80
CA SER A 18 21.51 -7.82 0.75
C SER A 18 22.29 -6.52 1.01
N GLY A 19 22.44 -6.13 2.28
CA GLY A 19 23.23 -4.96 2.68
C GLY A 19 24.74 -5.17 2.54
N ALA A 20 25.25 -6.37 2.86
CA ALA A 20 26.65 -6.72 2.73
C ALA A 20 27.10 -6.77 1.25
N GLY A 21 26.25 -7.30 0.37
CA GLY A 21 26.53 -7.35 -1.08
C GLY A 21 26.64 -5.97 -1.74
N ALA A 22 25.91 -4.98 -1.23
CA ALA A 22 25.95 -3.60 -1.76
C ALA A 22 27.26 -2.87 -1.43
N HIS A 23 27.97 -3.25 -0.37
CA HIS A 23 29.24 -2.65 0.05
C HIS A 23 30.49 -3.35 -0.57
N GLY A 24 30.31 -4.57 -1.11
CA GLY A 24 31.40 -5.37 -1.68
C GLY A 24 31.75 -5.06 -3.14
N ASN A 25 30.92 -4.33 -3.86
CA ASN A 25 31.09 -4.12 -5.32
C ASN A 25 31.81 -2.81 -5.72
N GLY A 26 32.53 -2.19 -4.79
CA GLY A 26 33.32 -0.96 -5.01
C GLY A 26 34.79 -1.18 -5.37
N ALA A 27 35.25 -2.42 -5.55
CA ALA A 27 36.62 -2.69 -6.01
C ALA A 27 36.61 -2.91 -7.54
N HIS A 28 37.05 -1.93 -8.29
CA HIS A 28 37.36 -2.04 -9.72
C HIS A 28 38.42 -3.12 -9.95
N PRO A 29 38.21 -4.09 -10.84
CA PRO A 29 39.30 -4.75 -11.52
C PRO A 29 39.54 -4.03 -12.85
N SER A 30 40.71 -3.39 -12.94
CA SER A 30 41.30 -2.98 -14.20
C SER A 30 41.57 -4.18 -15.10
N GLY A 31 41.10 -4.11 -16.34
CA GLY A 31 41.75 -4.60 -17.54
C GLY A 31 42.01 -6.09 -17.70
N ALA A 32 41.27 -6.71 -18.62
CA ALA A 32 41.81 -7.56 -19.69
C ALA A 32 40.68 -8.02 -20.62
N HIS A 33 40.76 -7.63 -21.88
CA HIS A 33 40.02 -8.31 -22.97
C HIS A 33 40.65 -9.70 -23.20
N PRO A 34 39.86 -10.72 -23.56
CA PRO A 34 40.13 -11.44 -24.77
C PRO A 34 38.90 -11.65 -25.65
N SER A 35 39.16 -11.47 -26.94
CA SER A 35 38.34 -11.92 -28.06
C SER A 35 38.29 -13.45 -28.14
N GLY A 36 37.16 -14.02 -28.55
CA GLY A 36 37.08 -15.43 -28.88
C GLY A 36 35.67 -15.89 -29.20
N ALA A 37 35.46 -16.25 -30.44
CA ALA A 37 34.22 -16.67 -31.09
C ALA A 37 33.65 -18.03 -30.63
N GLY A 38 32.34 -18.17 -30.81
CA GLY A 38 31.70 -19.42 -31.29
C GLY A 38 31.14 -20.37 -30.26
N ALA A 39 29.82 -20.50 -30.23
CA ALA A 39 29.12 -21.75 -30.54
C ALA A 39 27.63 -21.64 -30.16
N LEU A 40 26.79 -21.94 -31.12
CA LEU A 40 25.35 -22.16 -31.01
C LEU A 40 25.07 -23.44 -30.22
N ASP A 41 24.30 -23.37 -29.14
CA ASP A 41 23.58 -24.53 -28.66
C ASP A 41 22.16 -24.13 -28.22
N ARG A 42 21.18 -24.75 -28.86
CA ARG A 42 19.74 -24.61 -28.58
C ARG A 42 19.37 -25.62 -27.51
N GLY A 43 19.36 -25.17 -26.26
CA GLY A 43 18.78 -25.90 -25.15
C GLY A 43 17.53 -25.17 -24.64
N ARG A 44 16.34 -25.75 -24.83
CA ARG A 44 15.11 -25.38 -24.15
C ARG A 44 15.32 -25.62 -22.64
N GLY A 45 15.74 -24.60 -21.93
CA GLY A 45 15.86 -24.58 -20.48
C GLY A 45 14.79 -23.66 -19.89
N ARG A 46 13.95 -24.25 -19.08
CA ARG A 46 13.07 -23.66 -18.08
C ARG A 46 13.69 -22.37 -17.56
N GLY A 47 13.02 -21.22 -17.78
CA GLY A 47 13.52 -19.90 -17.38
C GLY A 47 13.99 -19.89 -15.93
N PRO A 48 15.06 -19.16 -15.62
CA PRO A 48 15.54 -19.02 -14.25
C PRO A 48 14.43 -18.45 -13.39
N ALA A 49 14.26 -19.06 -12.20
CA ALA A 49 13.43 -18.50 -11.12
C ALA A 49 13.83 -17.03 -10.91
N PRO A 50 12.90 -16.11 -10.63
CA PRO A 50 13.24 -14.72 -10.40
C PRO A 50 14.31 -14.64 -9.33
N ALA A 51 15.38 -13.89 -9.63
CA ALA A 51 16.48 -13.68 -8.72
C ALA A 51 15.96 -13.14 -7.37
N PRO A 52 16.54 -13.55 -6.24
CA PRO A 52 16.09 -13.09 -4.93
C PRO A 52 16.13 -11.56 -4.89
N ASP A 53 15.00 -11.02 -4.54
CA ASP A 53 14.62 -9.63 -4.44
C ASP A 53 15.69 -8.78 -3.73
N GLY A 54 15.95 -7.59 -4.28
CA GLY A 54 16.99 -6.69 -3.76
C GLY A 54 16.72 -6.18 -2.31
N PRO A 55 17.61 -5.33 -1.77
CA PRO A 55 17.54 -4.84 -0.38
C PRO A 55 16.19 -4.25 0.04
N VAL A 56 15.47 -3.68 -0.92
CA VAL A 56 14.12 -3.09 -0.72
C VAL A 56 13.09 -4.15 -0.37
N ASP A 57 13.16 -5.32 -0.98
CA ASP A 57 12.21 -6.41 -0.73
C ASP A 57 12.50 -7.12 0.59
N ALA A 58 13.76 -7.23 0.97
CA ALA A 58 14.17 -7.74 2.26
C ALA A 58 13.67 -6.85 3.43
N ALA A 59 13.81 -5.52 3.33
CA ALA A 59 13.26 -4.57 4.30
C ALA A 59 11.73 -4.64 4.36
N ARG A 60 11.07 -4.83 3.21
CA ARG A 60 9.62 -5.01 3.11
C ARG A 60 9.17 -6.31 3.77
N ALA A 61 9.91 -7.41 3.60
CA ALA A 61 9.65 -8.68 4.25
C ALA A 61 9.79 -8.58 5.77
N LEU A 62 10.87 -7.95 6.25
CA LEU A 62 11.12 -7.71 7.68
C LEU A 62 9.99 -6.88 8.30
N ARG A 63 9.55 -5.82 7.63
CA ARG A 63 8.40 -5.00 8.04
C ARG A 63 7.11 -5.81 8.14
N ARG A 64 6.83 -6.69 7.15
CA ARG A 64 5.65 -7.56 7.18
C ARG A 64 5.67 -8.52 8.36
N ALA A 65 6.81 -9.17 8.59
CA ALA A 65 6.99 -10.10 9.70
C ALA A 65 6.84 -9.39 11.06
N ALA A 66 7.47 -8.22 11.26
CA ALA A 66 7.32 -7.44 12.48
C ALA A 66 5.86 -7.05 12.75
N ARG A 67 5.12 -6.68 11.71
CA ARG A 67 3.69 -6.33 11.82
C ARG A 67 2.81 -7.52 12.15
N ARG A 68 3.07 -8.68 11.54
CA ARG A 68 2.37 -9.93 11.87
C ARG A 68 2.57 -10.29 13.33
N LEU A 69 3.83 -10.34 13.79
CA LEU A 69 4.14 -10.61 15.19
C LEU A 69 3.43 -9.64 16.14
N SER A 70 3.54 -8.32 15.89
CA SER A 70 2.87 -7.31 16.71
C SER A 70 1.35 -7.52 16.78
N GLY A 71 0.71 -7.83 15.65
CA GLY A 71 -0.73 -8.10 15.59
C GLY A 71 -1.11 -9.39 16.30
N THR A 72 -0.35 -10.47 16.14
CA THR A 72 -0.56 -11.75 16.82
C THR A 72 -0.41 -11.60 18.33
N LEU A 73 0.65 -10.90 18.79
CA LEU A 73 0.85 -10.61 20.22
C LEU A 73 -0.32 -9.79 20.79
N HIS A 74 -0.90 -8.88 20.01
CA HIS A 74 -2.08 -8.13 20.44
C HIS A 74 -3.32 -9.01 20.62
N THR A 75 -3.59 -9.90 19.66
CA THR A 75 -4.79 -10.73 19.68
C THR A 75 -4.72 -11.80 20.77
N PHE A 76 -3.56 -12.42 20.96
CA PHE A 76 -3.36 -13.53 21.89
C PHE A 76 -2.69 -13.10 23.21
N GLN A 77 -2.63 -11.80 23.50
CA GLN A 77 -2.10 -11.25 24.75
C GLN A 77 -2.63 -11.93 26.03
N PRO A 78 -3.92 -12.30 26.13
CA PRO A 78 -4.43 -12.97 27.33
C PRO A 78 -3.70 -14.27 27.72
N LEU A 79 -3.06 -14.94 26.76
CA LEU A 79 -2.33 -16.20 26.97
C LEU A 79 -0.85 -16.02 27.24
N LEU A 80 -0.33 -14.82 26.97
CA LEU A 80 1.10 -14.52 27.04
C LEU A 80 1.47 -13.93 28.40
N ASP A 81 2.72 -14.06 28.77
CA ASP A 81 3.28 -13.25 29.83
C ASP A 81 3.03 -11.78 29.56
N ALA A 82 2.38 -11.09 30.51
CA ALA A 82 1.86 -9.74 30.27
C ALA A 82 3.01 -8.73 30.16
N GLU A 83 4.02 -8.82 31.03
CA GLU A 83 5.14 -7.89 31.07
C GLU A 83 5.97 -8.01 29.79
N TRP A 84 6.25 -9.24 29.37
CA TRP A 84 6.96 -9.49 28.13
C TRP A 84 6.18 -9.00 26.90
N ALA A 85 4.88 -9.29 26.82
CA ALA A 85 4.05 -8.89 25.67
C ALA A 85 3.89 -7.36 25.57
N GLU A 86 3.71 -6.67 26.69
CA GLU A 86 3.62 -5.22 26.76
C GLU A 86 4.94 -4.54 26.40
N ALA A 87 6.08 -5.11 26.78
CA ALA A 87 7.40 -4.62 26.40
C ALA A 87 7.69 -4.83 24.90
N MET A 88 7.22 -5.94 24.32
CA MET A 88 7.57 -6.31 22.93
C MET A 88 6.72 -5.63 21.87
N ARG A 89 5.43 -5.45 22.12
CA ARG A 89 4.48 -4.86 21.14
C ARG A 89 4.88 -3.47 20.64
N PRO A 90 5.20 -2.48 21.48
CA PRO A 90 5.62 -1.15 21.01
C PRO A 90 6.92 -1.19 20.22
N GLU A 91 7.84 -2.10 20.54
CA GLU A 91 9.10 -2.25 19.82
C GLU A 91 8.88 -2.76 18.39
N LEU A 92 8.05 -3.78 18.21
CA LEU A 92 7.67 -4.27 16.88
C LEU A 92 6.85 -3.24 16.08
N ALA A 93 5.98 -2.48 16.74
CA ALA A 93 5.23 -1.39 16.13
C ALA A 93 6.17 -0.27 15.66
N TRP A 94 7.13 0.14 16.51
CA TRP A 94 8.17 1.11 16.16
C TRP A 94 8.97 0.63 14.94
N LEU A 95 9.48 -0.59 14.97
CA LEU A 95 10.27 -1.15 13.88
C LEU A 95 9.48 -1.16 12.55
N SER A 96 8.25 -1.73 12.59
CA SER A 96 7.41 -1.82 11.40
C SER A 96 7.00 -0.45 10.86
N GLY A 97 6.79 0.55 11.73
CA GLY A 97 6.50 1.93 11.38
C GLY A 97 7.68 2.61 10.72
N THR A 98 8.87 2.50 11.31
CA THR A 98 10.11 3.09 10.78
C THR A 98 10.44 2.55 9.39
N LEU A 99 10.39 1.23 9.21
CA LEU A 99 10.65 0.57 7.91
C LEU A 99 9.54 0.83 6.86
N ALA A 100 8.39 1.35 7.27
CA ALA A 100 7.29 1.65 6.36
C ALA A 100 7.49 2.95 5.59
N LEU A 101 8.12 3.95 6.20
CA LEU A 101 8.07 5.34 5.75
C LEU A 101 8.73 5.56 4.39
N GLU A 102 9.89 4.97 4.14
CA GLU A 102 10.59 5.13 2.87
C GLU A 102 9.72 4.70 1.69
N HIS A 103 9.18 3.48 1.78
CA HIS A 103 8.31 2.95 0.74
C HIS A 103 6.99 3.73 0.62
N ALA A 104 6.43 4.17 1.73
CA ALA A 104 5.21 4.98 1.73
C ALA A 104 5.40 6.31 0.99
N TYR A 105 6.54 6.98 1.19
CA TYR A 105 6.85 8.21 0.46
C TYR A 105 7.10 7.97 -1.03
N ALA A 106 7.81 6.90 -1.40
CA ALA A 106 8.02 6.52 -2.79
C ALA A 106 6.68 6.23 -3.50
N SER A 107 5.87 5.34 -2.95
CA SER A 107 4.56 4.98 -3.54
C SER A 107 3.61 6.17 -3.63
N ARG A 108 3.65 7.07 -2.65
CA ARG A 108 2.85 8.30 -2.66
C ARG A 108 3.28 9.24 -3.76
N LEU A 109 4.59 9.41 -3.96
CA LEU A 109 5.13 10.23 -5.05
C LEU A 109 4.70 9.68 -6.41
N ASP A 110 4.93 8.39 -6.64
CA ASP A 110 4.56 7.72 -7.90
C ASP A 110 3.06 7.88 -8.19
N ARG A 111 2.21 7.67 -7.20
CA ARG A 111 0.76 7.84 -7.31
C ARG A 111 0.36 9.27 -7.70
N LEU A 112 0.93 10.26 -7.03
CA LEU A 112 0.62 11.68 -7.28
C LEU A 112 1.12 12.14 -8.64
N LEU A 113 2.31 11.71 -9.08
CA LEU A 113 2.82 12.03 -10.41
C LEU A 113 1.99 11.38 -11.50
N GLN A 114 1.60 10.11 -11.35
CA GLN A 114 0.68 9.43 -12.28
C GLN A 114 -0.67 10.14 -12.37
N ALA A 115 -1.23 10.57 -11.23
CA ALA A 115 -2.48 11.33 -11.21
C ALA A 115 -2.34 12.69 -11.92
N LEU A 116 -1.25 13.42 -11.70
CA LEU A 116 -0.96 14.67 -12.42
C LEU A 116 -0.83 14.46 -13.93
N HIS A 117 -0.14 13.41 -14.36
CA HIS A 117 -0.06 13.08 -15.80
C HIS A 117 -1.43 12.79 -16.39
N ARG A 118 -2.25 12.01 -15.70
CA ARG A 118 -3.63 11.72 -16.13
C ARG A 118 -4.48 12.98 -16.23
N LEU A 119 -4.43 13.85 -15.24
CA LEU A 119 -5.24 15.08 -15.16
C LEU A 119 -4.77 16.15 -16.13
N SER A 120 -3.48 16.25 -16.45
CA SER A 120 -2.95 17.23 -17.40
C SER A 120 -3.18 16.86 -18.88
N GLY A 121 -3.79 15.69 -19.15
CA GLY A 121 -4.01 15.23 -20.51
C GLY A 121 -2.74 14.76 -21.22
N SER A 122 -1.61 14.69 -20.51
CA SER A 122 -0.36 14.06 -20.98
C SER A 122 -0.47 12.54 -20.88
N ALA A 123 -1.61 11.96 -21.24
CA ALA A 123 -1.65 10.54 -21.50
C ALA A 123 -0.69 10.29 -22.67
N ALA A 124 0.47 9.73 -22.39
CA ALA A 124 1.30 9.13 -23.40
C ALA A 124 0.44 8.04 -24.05
N PHE A 125 -0.16 8.36 -25.18
CA PHE A 125 -0.58 7.33 -26.11
C PHE A 125 0.68 6.50 -26.37
N PRO A 126 0.66 5.18 -26.13
CA PRO A 126 1.75 4.35 -26.62
C PRO A 126 1.82 4.62 -28.13
N ALA A 127 2.97 5.12 -28.60
CA ALA A 127 3.28 5.31 -29.99
C ALA A 127 3.39 3.91 -30.63
N GLN A 128 2.28 3.29 -30.89
CA GLN A 128 2.15 2.05 -31.65
C GLN A 128 0.86 2.10 -32.42
N GLN A 129 0.92 2.82 -33.55
CA GLN A 129 0.24 2.49 -34.82
C GLN A 129 0.46 3.64 -35.84
N ALA A 130 1.72 3.98 -36.08
CA ALA A 130 2.07 4.60 -37.35
C ALA A 130 2.37 3.49 -38.32
N GLY A 131 1.36 3.06 -39.07
CA GLY A 131 1.59 2.05 -40.11
C GLY A 131 0.30 1.49 -40.67
N ARG A 132 -0.58 2.33 -41.23
CA ARG A 132 -1.39 1.93 -42.40
C ARG A 132 -2.08 3.17 -42.99
N ALA A 133 -1.46 3.70 -43.99
CA ALA A 133 -2.09 4.64 -44.89
C ALA A 133 -3.15 3.89 -45.70
N ALA A 134 -4.32 4.48 -45.82
CA ALA A 134 -5.26 4.19 -46.88
C ALA A 134 -6.05 5.48 -47.21
N PRO A 135 -6.39 5.70 -48.48
CA PRO A 135 -6.49 7.02 -49.10
C PRO A 135 -7.87 7.67 -48.96
N ALA A 136 -7.83 8.99 -49.09
CA ALA A 136 -8.98 9.85 -49.23
C ALA A 136 -9.91 9.46 -50.35
N ARG A 137 -11.22 9.58 -50.11
CA ARG A 137 -12.17 9.88 -51.20
C ARG A 137 -13.30 10.79 -50.72
N ALA A 138 -13.58 11.72 -51.57
CA ALA A 138 -14.29 12.95 -51.47
C ALA A 138 -15.82 12.87 -51.35
N ALA A 139 -16.35 13.97 -50.78
CA ALA A 139 -17.52 14.75 -51.18
C ALA A 139 -18.90 14.08 -51.20
N ALA A 140 -19.86 14.61 -50.50
CA ALA A 140 -20.88 15.52 -51.00
C ALA A 140 -22.07 15.63 -50.04
N THR A 141 -22.50 16.87 -49.90
CA THR A 141 -23.88 17.40 -49.88
C THR A 141 -24.75 17.27 -48.65
N ALA A 142 -25.16 18.44 -48.30
CA ALA A 142 -26.07 18.91 -47.27
C ALA A 142 -27.50 18.38 -47.36
N GLU A 143 -28.19 18.31 -46.21
CA GLU A 143 -29.44 19.05 -45.98
C GLU A 143 -29.89 18.91 -44.50
N PRO A 144 -30.68 19.87 -43.98
CA PRO A 144 -30.88 20.10 -42.56
C PRO A 144 -32.23 19.58 -42.05
N ALA A 145 -32.30 19.07 -40.83
CA ALA A 145 -33.50 19.10 -39.96
C ALA A 145 -33.26 18.39 -38.64
N PRO A 146 -34.12 18.50 -37.63
CA PRO A 146 -34.52 19.65 -36.86
C PRO A 146 -34.04 19.58 -35.38
N VAL A 147 -34.11 20.70 -34.71
CA VAL A 147 -33.89 20.95 -33.31
C VAL A 147 -34.65 20.01 -32.37
N THR A 148 -33.98 19.37 -31.47
CA THR A 148 -34.53 18.79 -30.22
C THR A 148 -33.62 19.09 -29.03
N PRO A 149 -34.14 19.17 -27.77
CA PRO A 149 -33.68 20.14 -26.79
C PRO A 149 -32.61 19.64 -25.82
N LEU A 150 -31.83 20.61 -25.36
CA LEU A 150 -31.04 20.69 -24.12
C LEU A 150 -30.67 19.38 -23.42
N ALA A 151 -29.51 18.86 -23.80
CA ALA A 151 -28.64 18.17 -22.86
C ALA A 151 -27.71 19.21 -22.19
N PRO A 152 -27.38 19.13 -20.88
CA PRO A 152 -26.44 20.05 -20.28
C PRO A 152 -25.10 19.92 -20.99
N SER A 153 -24.70 20.98 -21.68
CA SER A 153 -23.39 21.07 -22.31
C SER A 153 -22.32 21.02 -21.23
N VAL A 154 -21.69 19.87 -21.09
CA VAL A 154 -20.42 19.76 -20.38
C VAL A 154 -19.44 20.62 -21.16
N THR A 155 -19.20 21.83 -20.66
CA THR A 155 -18.27 22.78 -21.23
C THR A 155 -16.89 22.16 -21.29
N ARG A 156 -16.42 21.78 -22.48
CA ARG A 156 -15.04 21.36 -22.67
C ARG A 156 -14.13 22.50 -22.22
N PRO A 157 -13.14 22.24 -21.32
CA PRO A 157 -12.21 23.29 -20.90
C PRO A 157 -11.53 23.92 -22.11
N SER A 158 -11.38 25.24 -22.09
CA SER A 158 -10.78 26.01 -23.19
C SER A 158 -9.31 25.58 -23.41
N PRO A 159 -8.71 25.80 -24.58
CA PRO A 159 -7.29 25.56 -24.82
C PRO A 159 -6.38 26.32 -23.84
N ALA A 160 -6.78 27.51 -23.40
CA ALA A 160 -6.06 28.32 -22.41
C ALA A 160 -6.11 27.68 -21.03
N ASP A 161 -7.23 27.12 -20.60
CA ASP A 161 -7.38 26.44 -19.33
C ASP A 161 -6.53 25.14 -19.29
N ARG A 162 -6.46 24.40 -20.42
CA ARG A 162 -5.60 23.24 -20.54
C ARG A 162 -4.11 23.60 -20.47
N GLY A 163 -3.70 24.68 -21.11
CA GLY A 163 -2.32 25.19 -21.05
C GLY A 163 -1.92 25.58 -19.62
N ASN A 164 -2.80 26.26 -18.89
CA ASN A 164 -2.57 26.65 -17.51
C ASN A 164 -2.47 25.42 -16.57
N LEU A 165 -3.34 24.42 -16.75
CA LEU A 165 -3.27 23.20 -15.97
C LEU A 165 -1.95 22.43 -16.24
N THR A 166 -1.49 22.35 -17.49
CA THR A 166 -0.25 21.67 -17.87
C THR A 166 0.98 22.31 -17.22
N VAL A 167 1.09 23.64 -17.27
CA VAL A 167 2.18 24.39 -16.61
C VAL A 167 2.09 24.27 -15.09
N GLY A 168 0.88 24.38 -14.53
CA GLY A 168 0.64 24.22 -13.11
C GLY A 168 0.99 22.80 -12.64
N ALA A 169 0.61 21.78 -13.42
CA ALA A 169 0.89 20.37 -13.11
C ALA A 169 2.39 20.06 -13.13
N ALA A 170 3.15 20.59 -14.09
CA ALA A 170 4.61 20.41 -14.13
C ALA A 170 5.29 20.99 -12.88
N LYS A 171 4.90 22.21 -12.47
CA LYS A 171 5.43 22.85 -11.24
C LYS A 171 4.96 22.15 -9.97
N ALA A 172 3.70 21.68 -9.95
CA ALA A 172 3.18 20.89 -8.84
C ALA A 172 3.94 19.56 -8.69
N GLY A 173 4.20 18.87 -9.81
CA GLY A 173 5.02 17.66 -9.85
C GLY A 173 6.42 17.87 -9.30
N ALA A 174 7.12 18.92 -9.75
CA ALA A 174 8.45 19.26 -9.26
C ALA A 174 8.46 19.60 -7.75
N LEU A 175 7.42 20.28 -7.23
CA LEU A 175 7.29 20.59 -5.81
C LEU A 175 7.07 19.31 -4.98
N LEU A 176 6.16 18.44 -5.41
CA LEU A 176 5.88 17.16 -4.76
C LEU A 176 7.10 16.24 -4.79
N ASP A 177 7.76 16.15 -5.93
CA ASP A 177 9.00 15.37 -6.07
C ASP A 177 10.05 15.83 -5.06
N ARG A 178 10.32 17.12 -5.00
CA ARG A 178 11.28 17.69 -4.03
C ARG A 178 10.90 17.38 -2.58
N GLN A 179 9.63 17.57 -2.21
CA GLN A 179 9.19 17.39 -0.82
C GLN A 179 9.19 15.90 -0.41
N LEU A 180 8.66 15.02 -1.26
CA LEU A 180 8.54 13.60 -0.96
C LEU A 180 9.86 12.85 -1.11
N THR A 181 10.72 13.24 -2.05
CA THR A 181 12.08 12.70 -2.15
C THR A 181 12.91 13.07 -0.92
N LEU A 182 12.82 14.31 -0.44
CA LEU A 182 13.50 14.71 0.79
C LEU A 182 12.98 13.92 2.01
N ALA A 183 11.65 13.74 2.11
CA ALA A 183 11.04 12.94 3.16
C ALA A 183 11.46 11.46 3.07
N ARG A 184 11.50 10.90 1.86
CA ARG A 184 12.00 9.54 1.58
C ARG A 184 13.45 9.36 2.01
N THR A 185 14.34 10.29 1.64
CA THR A 185 15.76 10.22 2.01
C THR A 185 15.94 10.26 3.53
N ARG A 186 15.20 11.13 4.23
CA ARG A 186 15.21 11.16 5.70
C ARG A 186 14.70 9.85 6.31
N ALA A 187 13.61 9.31 5.76
CA ALA A 187 13.06 8.03 6.21
C ALA A 187 14.06 6.88 6.01
N HIS A 188 14.75 6.84 4.87
CA HIS A 188 15.81 5.89 4.59
C HIS A 188 16.95 5.97 5.62
N SER A 189 17.48 7.17 5.88
CA SER A 189 18.52 7.38 6.88
C SER A 189 18.06 6.94 8.28
N THR A 190 16.81 7.27 8.64
CA THR A 190 16.22 6.86 9.92
C THR A 190 16.08 5.34 10.01
N ALA A 191 15.69 4.66 8.92
CA ALA A 191 15.58 3.20 8.87
C ALA A 191 16.96 2.53 9.05
N LEU A 192 18.00 3.03 8.38
CA LEU A 192 19.36 2.53 8.54
C LEU A 192 19.89 2.71 9.98
N GLN A 193 19.67 3.89 10.57
CA GLN A 193 20.03 4.14 11.97
C GLN A 193 19.28 3.23 12.94
N ALA A 194 17.98 3.02 12.69
CA ALA A 194 17.18 2.11 13.50
C ALA A 194 17.70 0.67 13.45
N LEU A 195 18.02 0.18 12.27
CA LEU A 195 18.54 -1.19 12.06
C LEU A 195 19.94 -1.40 12.63
N GLY A 196 20.76 -0.35 12.76
CA GLY A 196 22.07 -0.39 13.43
C GLY A 196 22.01 -0.12 14.93
N SER A 197 20.83 0.14 15.52
CA SER A 197 20.72 0.53 16.92
C SER A 197 20.72 -0.67 17.87
N SER A 198 21.21 -0.46 19.11
CA SER A 198 21.10 -1.42 20.19
C SER A 198 19.64 -1.83 20.50
N ARG A 199 18.71 -0.86 20.33
CA ARG A 199 17.27 -1.12 20.44
C ARG A 199 16.79 -2.20 19.47
N PHE A 200 17.21 -2.12 18.21
CA PHE A 200 16.88 -3.13 17.22
C PHE A 200 17.49 -4.49 17.52
N HIS A 201 18.74 -4.53 17.99
CA HIS A 201 19.38 -5.79 18.38
C HIS A 201 18.64 -6.46 19.54
N ALA A 202 18.24 -5.68 20.55
CA ALA A 202 17.43 -6.20 21.65
C ALA A 202 16.07 -6.77 21.19
N VAL A 203 15.44 -6.14 20.17
CA VAL A 203 14.22 -6.68 19.55
C VAL A 203 14.52 -8.00 18.83
N ALA A 204 15.59 -8.07 18.05
CA ALA A 204 15.97 -9.27 17.32
C ALA A 204 16.27 -10.44 18.27
N ASP A 205 16.97 -10.20 19.39
CA ASP A 205 17.25 -11.18 20.42
C ASP A 205 15.96 -11.71 21.07
N LYS A 206 15.04 -10.81 21.42
CA LYS A 206 13.72 -11.20 21.96
C LYS A 206 12.90 -12.02 20.96
N VAL A 207 12.98 -11.71 19.67
CA VAL A 207 12.32 -12.51 18.62
C VAL A 207 13.00 -13.86 18.44
N ALA A 208 14.32 -13.94 18.61
CA ALA A 208 15.04 -15.21 18.59
C ALA A 208 14.60 -16.12 19.74
N LEU A 209 14.44 -15.57 20.94
CA LEU A 209 13.86 -16.31 22.07
C LEU A 209 12.43 -16.76 21.76
N LEU A 210 11.58 -15.89 21.19
CA LEU A 210 10.21 -16.24 20.80
C LEU A 210 10.15 -17.37 19.75
N ALA A 211 11.14 -17.47 18.87
CA ALA A 211 11.22 -18.56 17.89
C ALA A 211 11.50 -19.92 18.55
N SER A 212 12.22 -19.92 19.67
CA SER A 212 12.54 -21.11 20.45
C SER A 212 11.42 -21.44 21.44
N GLU A 213 10.96 -20.45 22.19
CA GLU A 213 9.97 -20.62 23.25
C GLU A 213 9.03 -19.43 23.30
N VAL A 214 7.71 -19.73 23.37
CA VAL A 214 6.68 -18.68 23.52
C VAL A 214 6.47 -18.46 25.01
N PRO A 215 6.64 -17.22 25.51
CA PRO A 215 6.42 -16.91 26.92
C PRO A 215 4.91 -16.91 27.21
N LEU A 216 4.43 -18.04 27.71
CA LEU A 216 3.04 -18.22 28.13
C LEU A 216 2.88 -17.90 29.61
N LYS A 217 1.67 -17.51 30.02
CA LYS A 217 1.31 -17.44 31.44
C LYS A 217 1.32 -18.85 32.05
N ASP A 218 1.69 -18.96 33.31
CA ASP A 218 1.67 -20.24 34.05
C ASP A 218 0.31 -20.92 34.07
N THR A 219 -0.76 -20.09 33.99
CA THR A 219 -2.16 -20.56 33.94
C THR A 219 -2.65 -20.91 32.54
N ALA A 220 -1.88 -20.61 31.50
CA ALA A 220 -2.22 -20.97 30.13
C ALA A 220 -1.86 -22.44 29.92
N ALA A 221 -2.82 -23.31 30.16
CA ALA A 221 -2.65 -24.73 29.92
C ALA A 221 -2.19 -25.00 28.49
N ALA A 222 -1.35 -26.02 28.30
CA ALA A 222 -0.84 -26.42 26.99
C ALA A 222 -1.91 -26.72 25.91
N ALA A 223 -3.19 -26.74 26.29
CA ALA A 223 -4.37 -26.97 25.46
C ALA A 223 -5.32 -25.76 25.44
N ALA A 224 -4.85 -24.52 25.62
CA ALA A 224 -5.73 -23.35 25.55
C ALA A 224 -6.34 -23.24 24.15
N ASP A 225 -7.67 -23.23 24.07
CA ASP A 225 -8.39 -23.00 22.82
C ASP A 225 -8.17 -21.54 22.37
N LEU A 226 -7.59 -21.38 21.17
CA LEU A 226 -7.30 -20.07 20.56
C LEU A 226 -8.53 -19.47 19.87
N ARG A 227 -9.55 -20.27 19.55
CA ARG A 227 -10.75 -19.87 18.78
C ARG A 227 -11.53 -18.75 19.42
N PRO A 228 -11.76 -18.70 20.74
CA PRO A 228 -12.47 -17.59 21.37
C PRO A 228 -11.78 -16.24 21.18
N LEU A 229 -10.43 -16.20 21.22
CA LEU A 229 -9.68 -14.96 21.02
C LEU A 229 -9.71 -14.49 19.56
N ALA A 230 -9.67 -15.42 18.62
CA ALA A 230 -9.85 -15.11 17.20
C ALA A 230 -11.30 -14.66 16.89
N ALA A 231 -12.30 -15.27 17.53
CA ALA A 231 -13.70 -14.85 17.45
C ALA A 231 -13.90 -13.43 17.99
N ALA A 232 -13.32 -13.10 19.15
CA ALA A 232 -13.34 -11.75 19.69
C ALA A 232 -12.67 -10.71 18.77
N ALA A 233 -11.63 -11.09 18.02
CA ALA A 233 -11.03 -10.21 17.00
C ALA A 233 -11.96 -10.01 15.81
N ARG A 234 -12.70 -11.04 15.37
CA ARG A 234 -13.74 -10.95 14.34
C ARG A 234 -14.90 -10.06 14.78
N ASP A 235 -15.38 -10.24 16.00
CA ASP A 235 -16.53 -9.50 16.52
C ASP A 235 -16.21 -8.00 16.60
N ARG A 236 -15.02 -7.64 17.11
CA ARG A 236 -14.54 -6.24 17.08
C ARG A 236 -14.46 -5.65 15.66
N LEU A 237 -14.04 -6.45 14.68
CA LEU A 237 -14.05 -6.04 13.28
C LEU A 237 -15.48 -5.82 12.79
N THR A 238 -16.40 -6.75 13.07
CA THR A 238 -17.80 -6.68 12.65
C THR A 238 -18.49 -5.44 13.23
N ASP A 239 -18.30 -5.17 14.52
CA ASP A 239 -18.83 -3.99 15.19
C ASP A 239 -18.29 -2.69 14.57
N ALA A 240 -17.00 -2.63 14.31
CA ALA A 240 -16.39 -1.46 13.67
C ALA A 240 -16.87 -1.26 12.24
N VAL A 241 -17.12 -2.33 11.48
CA VAL A 241 -17.70 -2.24 10.13
C VAL A 241 -19.16 -1.80 10.21
N ALA A 242 -19.94 -2.29 11.17
CA ALA A 242 -21.31 -1.86 11.37
C ALA A 242 -21.44 -0.36 11.69
N ALA A 243 -20.41 0.22 12.33
CA ALA A 243 -20.35 1.65 12.62
C ALA A 243 -19.93 2.52 11.40
N LEU A 244 -19.49 1.93 10.29
CA LEU A 244 -19.15 2.69 9.08
C LEU A 244 -20.41 3.21 8.36
N PRO A 245 -20.34 4.36 7.68
CA PRO A 245 -21.43 4.89 6.87
C PRO A 245 -21.58 4.12 5.54
N LEU A 246 -21.86 2.80 5.62
CA LEU A 246 -21.88 1.90 4.46
C LEU A 246 -22.99 2.22 3.46
N VAL A 247 -24.13 2.76 3.91
CA VAL A 247 -25.23 3.19 3.02
C VAL A 247 -24.72 4.31 2.10
N THR A 248 -24.04 5.28 2.67
CA THR A 248 -23.44 6.40 1.92
C THR A 248 -22.30 5.92 1.01
N ALA A 249 -21.43 5.04 1.50
CA ALA A 249 -20.34 4.45 0.75
C ALA A 249 -20.83 3.53 -0.39
N GLY A 250 -22.06 3.02 -0.32
CA GLY A 250 -22.68 2.19 -1.35
C GLY A 250 -23.07 2.94 -2.62
N ASN A 251 -22.99 4.27 -2.64
CA ASN A 251 -23.23 5.07 -3.83
C ASN A 251 -21.90 5.30 -4.57
N PRO A 252 -21.83 5.00 -5.88
CA PRO A 252 -20.60 5.20 -6.66
C PRO A 252 -20.19 6.67 -6.78
N TYR A 253 -21.12 7.59 -6.58
CA TYR A 253 -20.88 9.03 -6.51
C TYR A 253 -21.57 9.61 -5.28
N ASN A 254 -20.77 10.17 -4.38
CA ASN A 254 -21.22 10.80 -3.15
C ASN A 254 -20.73 12.25 -3.09
N ALA A 255 -21.52 13.16 -3.66
CA ALA A 255 -21.19 14.57 -3.71
C ALA A 255 -21.02 15.20 -2.33
N GLN A 256 -21.84 14.79 -1.34
CA GLN A 256 -21.75 15.31 0.03
C GLN A 256 -20.44 14.88 0.72
N ALA A 257 -20.04 13.63 0.59
CA ALA A 257 -18.76 13.16 1.14
C ALA A 257 -17.57 13.86 0.45
N LEU A 258 -17.67 14.13 -0.86
CA LEU A 258 -16.67 14.89 -1.59
C LEU A 258 -16.56 16.33 -1.11
N VAL A 259 -17.68 17.03 -0.92
CA VAL A 259 -17.68 18.41 -0.38
C VAL A 259 -17.01 18.45 1.00
N HIS A 260 -17.36 17.53 1.90
CA HIS A 260 -16.70 17.44 3.19
C HIS A 260 -15.23 17.02 3.07
N GLY A 261 -14.90 16.10 2.15
CA GLY A 261 -13.54 15.63 1.93
C GLY A 261 -12.61 16.68 1.32
N LEU A 262 -13.17 17.73 0.68
CA LEU A 262 -12.41 18.87 0.15
C LEU A 262 -12.10 19.92 1.21
N SER A 263 -12.61 19.77 2.43
CA SER A 263 -12.26 20.65 3.55
C SER A 263 -10.73 20.73 3.71
N PRO A 264 -10.18 21.91 4.00
CA PRO A 264 -8.74 22.09 4.20
C PRO A 264 -8.25 21.57 5.55
N ASP A 265 -9.01 20.72 6.22
CA ASP A 265 -8.64 20.15 7.51
C ASP A 265 -7.28 19.44 7.48
N PRO A 266 -6.51 19.50 8.58
CA PRO A 266 -5.24 18.79 8.63
C PRO A 266 -5.43 17.28 8.56
N ALA A 267 -4.46 16.59 7.97
CA ALA A 267 -4.44 15.14 7.94
C ALA A 267 -4.13 14.57 9.35
N PRO A 268 -4.73 13.44 9.74
CA PRO A 268 -5.71 12.64 8.99
C PRO A 268 -7.11 13.30 8.99
N HIS A 269 -7.79 13.22 7.85
CA HIS A 269 -9.15 13.77 7.74
C HIS A 269 -10.09 13.02 8.69
N PRO A 270 -10.95 13.71 9.47
CA PRO A 270 -11.78 13.07 10.51
C PRO A 270 -12.63 11.91 9.99
N GLN A 271 -13.20 12.03 8.80
CA GLN A 271 -13.99 10.97 8.17
C GLN A 271 -13.18 9.71 7.82
N ASP A 272 -11.86 9.79 7.71
CA ASP A 272 -10.99 8.67 7.34
C ASP A 272 -10.63 7.81 8.57
N ALA A 273 -10.76 8.35 9.79
CA ALA A 273 -10.32 7.68 11.02
C ALA A 273 -11.00 6.33 11.24
N GLN A 274 -12.33 6.25 11.04
CA GLN A 274 -13.09 5.02 11.21
C GLN A 274 -12.66 3.94 10.21
N TRP A 275 -12.36 4.32 8.97
CA TRP A 275 -11.87 3.41 7.92
C TRP A 275 -10.47 2.89 8.23
N HIS A 276 -9.61 3.74 8.78
CA HIS A 276 -8.29 3.32 9.26
C HIS A 276 -8.39 2.33 10.42
N GLN A 277 -9.35 2.52 11.32
CA GLN A 277 -9.64 1.59 12.42
C GLN A 277 -10.07 0.23 11.89
N VAL A 278 -11.04 0.20 10.97
CA VAL A 278 -11.50 -1.06 10.33
C VAL A 278 -10.34 -1.76 9.62
N ARG A 279 -9.49 -1.02 8.92
CA ARG A 279 -8.29 -1.58 8.27
C ARG A 279 -7.34 -2.26 9.28
N LEU A 280 -7.14 -1.67 10.44
CA LEU A 280 -6.34 -2.26 11.51
C LEU A 280 -6.98 -3.55 12.01
N LEU A 281 -8.27 -3.52 12.36
CA LEU A 281 -9.00 -4.67 12.89
C LEU A 281 -9.08 -5.82 11.88
N LEU A 282 -9.28 -5.53 10.60
CA LEU A 282 -9.25 -6.54 9.53
C LEU A 282 -7.90 -7.26 9.47
N ARG A 283 -6.80 -6.53 9.63
CA ARG A 283 -5.47 -7.14 9.68
C ARG A 283 -5.28 -8.01 10.91
N LEU A 284 -5.71 -7.54 12.08
CA LEU A 284 -5.64 -8.32 13.32
C LEU A 284 -6.44 -9.64 13.20
N HIS A 285 -7.64 -9.56 12.65
CA HIS A 285 -8.46 -10.74 12.40
C HIS A 285 -7.76 -11.72 11.43
N ARG A 286 -7.21 -11.24 10.32
CA ARG A 286 -6.47 -12.09 9.38
C ARG A 286 -5.26 -12.76 10.02
N TYR A 287 -4.50 -12.04 10.85
CA TYR A 287 -3.36 -12.63 11.56
C TYR A 287 -3.80 -13.68 12.60
N ALA A 288 -4.98 -13.49 13.22
CA ALA A 288 -5.56 -14.49 14.10
C ALA A 288 -5.94 -15.77 13.33
N LEU A 289 -6.55 -15.63 12.15
CA LEU A 289 -6.85 -16.78 11.28
C LEU A 289 -5.58 -17.51 10.81
N GLU A 290 -4.51 -16.78 10.46
CA GLU A 290 -3.22 -17.38 10.10
C GLU A 290 -2.64 -18.23 11.24
N VAL A 291 -2.83 -17.82 12.50
CA VAL A 291 -2.38 -18.60 13.67
C VAL A 291 -3.22 -19.86 13.84
N LEU A 292 -4.56 -19.75 13.70
CA LEU A 292 -5.45 -20.92 13.79
C LEU A 292 -5.14 -21.94 12.69
N ALA A 293 -4.99 -21.48 11.45
CA ALA A 293 -4.65 -22.36 10.32
C ALA A 293 -3.30 -23.09 10.54
N GLY A 294 -2.36 -22.43 11.18
CA GLY A 294 -1.07 -23.05 11.55
C GLY A 294 -1.20 -24.12 12.63
N THR A 295 -2.18 -24.03 13.55
CA THR A 295 -2.44 -25.08 14.54
C THR A 295 -3.24 -26.25 13.94
N ASP A 296 -4.21 -25.94 13.11
CA ASP A 296 -5.03 -26.98 12.45
C ASP A 296 -4.23 -27.80 11.42
N ALA A 297 -3.19 -27.21 10.81
CA ALA A 297 -2.30 -27.91 9.86
C ALA A 297 -1.31 -28.89 10.53
N GLU A 298 -1.03 -28.70 11.82
CA GLU A 298 -0.25 -29.66 12.60
C GLU A 298 -1.09 -30.90 12.97
N ASP A 299 -2.43 -30.75 13.00
CA ASP A 299 -3.37 -31.80 13.39
C ASP A 299 -4.10 -32.46 12.18
N ALA A 300 -4.02 -31.85 10.99
CA ALA A 300 -4.71 -32.31 9.80
C ALA A 300 -3.81 -32.40 8.57
N ASP A 301 -3.61 -33.62 8.13
CA ASP A 301 -2.98 -33.94 6.84
C ASP A 301 -3.89 -33.42 5.70
N GLY A 302 -3.71 -32.18 5.25
CA GLY A 302 -4.33 -31.67 4.03
C GLY A 302 -5.45 -30.62 4.11
N ALA A 303 -5.59 -29.86 5.17
CA ALA A 303 -6.50 -28.71 5.17
C ALA A 303 -5.93 -27.57 4.32
N ASP A 304 -6.45 -27.45 3.09
CA ASP A 304 -6.22 -26.33 2.18
C ASP A 304 -6.72 -25.04 2.87
N GLY A 305 -5.79 -24.27 3.42
CA GLY A 305 -6.07 -23.00 4.11
C GLY A 305 -6.59 -21.97 3.11
N THR A 306 -7.87 -22.09 2.71
CA THR A 306 -8.54 -21.16 1.81
C THR A 306 -8.58 -19.79 2.49
N THR A 307 -7.60 -18.95 2.16
CA THR A 307 -7.62 -17.54 2.53
C THR A 307 -8.92 -16.94 2.00
N ASP A 308 -9.77 -16.43 2.87
CA ASP A 308 -11.04 -15.82 2.46
C ASP A 308 -10.77 -14.66 1.48
N VAL A 309 -11.07 -14.90 0.20
CA VAL A 309 -10.86 -13.94 -0.91
C VAL A 309 -11.57 -12.61 -0.63
N ARG A 310 -12.67 -12.63 0.13
CA ARG A 310 -13.39 -11.40 0.52
C ARG A 310 -12.57 -10.57 1.49
N LEU A 311 -11.95 -11.19 2.48
CA LEU A 311 -11.07 -10.49 3.43
C LEU A 311 -9.85 -9.92 2.72
N LEU A 312 -9.35 -10.58 1.69
CA LEU A 312 -8.27 -10.05 0.84
C LEU A 312 -8.75 -8.82 0.06
N ALA A 313 -9.87 -8.95 -0.68
CA ALA A 313 -10.41 -7.84 -1.48
C ALA A 313 -10.82 -6.64 -0.61
N ALA A 314 -11.43 -6.88 0.54
CA ALA A 314 -11.74 -5.84 1.52
C ALA A 314 -10.46 -5.17 2.05
N GLY A 315 -9.42 -5.95 2.33
CA GLY A 315 -8.12 -5.45 2.75
C GLY A 315 -7.44 -4.57 1.70
N GLU A 316 -7.48 -4.97 0.43
CA GLU A 316 -6.95 -4.19 -0.69
C GLU A 316 -7.72 -2.87 -0.88
N ALA A 317 -9.06 -2.89 -0.73
CA ALA A 317 -9.86 -1.69 -0.78
C ALA A 317 -9.49 -0.69 0.33
N LEU A 318 -9.31 -1.18 1.57
CA LEU A 318 -8.88 -0.34 2.69
C LEU A 318 -7.42 0.14 2.58
N ASP A 319 -6.54 -0.62 1.95
CA ASP A 319 -5.19 -0.17 1.65
C ASP A 319 -5.22 0.94 0.58
N ARG A 320 -6.03 0.80 -0.48
CA ARG A 320 -6.26 1.87 -1.47
C ARG A 320 -6.86 3.12 -0.85
N HIS A 321 -7.84 2.97 0.06
CA HIS A 321 -8.43 4.08 0.82
C HIS A 321 -7.35 4.87 1.57
N ARG A 322 -6.51 4.17 2.34
CA ARG A 322 -5.42 4.79 3.09
C ARG A 322 -4.45 5.53 2.16
N ASP A 323 -3.99 4.87 1.10
CA ASP A 323 -2.99 5.42 0.19
C ASP A 323 -3.53 6.66 -0.54
N ALA A 324 -4.82 6.67 -0.91
CA ALA A 324 -5.48 7.83 -1.50
C ALA A 324 -5.67 8.97 -0.49
N SER A 325 -6.07 8.66 0.74
CA SER A 325 -6.22 9.65 1.83
C SER A 325 -4.88 10.33 2.17
N GLU A 326 -3.80 9.56 2.30
CA GLU A 326 -2.46 10.09 2.54
C GLU A 326 -1.93 10.90 1.33
N ALA A 327 -2.29 10.53 0.10
CA ALA A 327 -1.94 11.28 -1.10
C ALA A 327 -2.70 12.61 -1.19
N ALA A 328 -4.00 12.61 -0.87
CA ALA A 328 -4.80 13.82 -0.77
C ALA A 328 -4.21 14.80 0.25
N ALA A 329 -3.85 14.29 1.43
CA ALA A 329 -3.21 15.09 2.47
C ALA A 329 -1.86 15.69 2.02
N ALA A 330 -1.05 14.94 1.28
CA ALA A 330 0.22 15.43 0.74
C ALA A 330 0.00 16.54 -0.31
N ALA A 331 -1.00 16.40 -1.19
CA ALA A 331 -1.35 17.44 -2.16
C ALA A 331 -1.84 18.72 -1.47
N ALA A 332 -2.70 18.59 -0.45
CA ALA A 332 -3.16 19.72 0.37
C ALA A 332 -2.01 20.41 1.12
N GLN A 333 -1.08 19.63 1.67
CA GLN A 333 0.11 20.17 2.35
C GLN A 333 1.03 20.90 1.37
N ALA A 334 1.25 20.37 0.17
CA ALA A 334 2.04 21.04 -0.85
C ALA A 334 1.39 22.36 -1.30
N ALA A 335 0.05 22.44 -1.37
CA ALA A 335 -0.68 23.66 -1.69
C ALA A 335 -0.53 24.79 -0.64
N ARG A 336 -0.11 24.45 0.59
CA ARG A 336 0.18 25.42 1.65
C ARG A 336 1.59 26.03 1.56
N THR A 337 2.38 25.66 0.55
CA THR A 337 3.73 26.21 0.36
C THR A 337 3.66 27.72 0.15
N PRO A 338 4.38 28.55 0.95
CA PRO A 338 4.35 30.00 0.81
C PRO A 338 4.75 30.46 -0.59
N ARG A 339 4.08 31.48 -1.10
CA ARG A 339 4.34 32.12 -2.40
C ARG A 339 4.22 31.17 -3.60
N ILE A 340 3.39 30.14 -3.47
CA ILE A 340 3.10 29.24 -4.58
C ILE A 340 2.40 29.99 -5.72
N ALA A 341 2.74 29.71 -6.96
CA ALA A 341 2.08 30.31 -8.11
C ALA A 341 0.62 29.85 -8.23
N PRO A 342 -0.33 30.72 -8.61
CA PRO A 342 -1.77 30.37 -8.69
C PRO A 342 -2.05 29.12 -9.52
N ALA A 343 -1.41 28.97 -10.70
CA ALA A 343 -1.57 27.78 -11.53
C ALA A 343 -1.11 26.49 -10.85
N THR A 344 -0.05 26.56 -10.04
CA THR A 344 0.44 25.42 -9.26
C THR A 344 -0.51 25.08 -8.11
N ALA A 345 -1.03 26.11 -7.42
CA ALA A 345 -2.03 25.91 -6.36
C ALA A 345 -3.31 25.27 -6.92
N TYR A 346 -3.76 25.73 -8.08
CA TYR A 346 -4.91 25.16 -8.79
C TYR A 346 -4.68 23.69 -9.15
N ALA A 347 -3.53 23.36 -9.75
CA ALA A 347 -3.19 21.98 -10.08
C ALA A 347 -3.14 21.05 -8.85
N LEU A 348 -2.63 21.53 -7.72
CA LEU A 348 -2.63 20.79 -6.46
C LEU A 348 -4.03 20.64 -5.87
N GLY A 349 -4.89 21.63 -6.01
CA GLY A 349 -6.31 21.55 -5.63
C GLY A 349 -7.07 20.50 -6.44
N VAL A 350 -6.87 20.48 -7.77
CA VAL A 350 -7.44 19.44 -8.65
C VAL A 350 -6.92 18.06 -8.29
N LEU A 351 -5.61 17.93 -8.02
CA LEU A 351 -5.00 16.68 -7.57
C LEU A 351 -5.55 16.21 -6.23
N HIS A 352 -5.74 17.14 -5.27
CA HIS A 352 -6.37 16.83 -4.00
C HIS A 352 -7.78 16.27 -4.19
N ALA A 353 -8.60 16.93 -5.02
CA ALA A 353 -9.95 16.48 -5.35
C ALA A 353 -9.96 15.11 -6.02
N ASP A 354 -9.07 14.86 -6.98
CA ASP A 354 -8.90 13.55 -7.62
C ASP A 354 -8.60 12.44 -6.59
N GLN A 355 -7.69 12.70 -5.67
CA GLN A 355 -7.37 11.71 -4.63
C GLN A 355 -8.50 11.51 -3.62
N ARG A 356 -9.34 12.54 -3.34
CA ARG A 356 -10.56 12.36 -2.54
C ARG A 356 -11.63 11.54 -3.28
N HIS A 357 -11.72 11.62 -4.59
CA HIS A 357 -12.54 10.71 -5.40
C HIS A 357 -12.05 9.25 -5.29
N GLU A 358 -10.75 9.05 -5.31
CA GLU A 358 -10.15 7.71 -5.12
C GLU A 358 -10.45 7.15 -3.71
N VAL A 359 -10.52 8.01 -2.68
CA VAL A 359 -10.97 7.60 -1.33
C VAL A 359 -12.41 7.08 -1.38
N GLU A 360 -13.32 7.80 -2.02
CA GLU A 360 -14.72 7.37 -2.14
C GLU A 360 -14.86 6.09 -2.98
N ALA A 361 -14.10 5.98 -4.08
CA ALA A 361 -14.06 4.75 -4.88
C ALA A 361 -13.58 3.53 -4.07
N ALA A 362 -12.59 3.74 -3.19
CA ALA A 362 -12.09 2.69 -2.32
C ALA A 362 -13.12 2.28 -1.24
N ARG A 363 -13.87 3.24 -0.68
CA ARG A 363 -14.98 2.98 0.25
C ARG A 363 -16.10 2.16 -0.42
N TYR A 364 -16.46 2.53 -1.63
CA TYR A 364 -17.42 1.79 -2.44
C TYR A 364 -16.94 0.35 -2.71
N ALA A 365 -15.68 0.18 -3.11
CA ALA A 365 -15.10 -1.13 -3.36
C ALA A 365 -15.07 -2.02 -2.10
N PHE A 366 -14.77 -1.42 -0.93
CA PHE A 366 -14.84 -2.13 0.34
C PHE A 366 -16.26 -2.59 0.65
N GLN A 367 -17.25 -1.70 0.57
CA GLN A 367 -18.64 -2.00 0.81
C GLN A 367 -19.15 -3.13 -0.09
N HIS A 368 -18.76 -3.09 -1.37
CA HIS A 368 -19.14 -4.11 -2.34
C HIS A 368 -18.48 -5.47 -2.03
N SER A 369 -17.21 -5.48 -1.65
CA SER A 369 -16.49 -6.71 -1.26
C SER A 369 -17.03 -7.30 0.03
N TRP A 370 -17.38 -6.44 1.00
CA TRP A 370 -17.86 -6.88 2.30
C TRP A 370 -19.26 -7.48 2.25
N ARG A 371 -20.17 -6.96 1.40
CA ARG A 371 -21.55 -7.42 1.26
C ARG A 371 -21.73 -8.64 0.37
N LYS A 372 -20.74 -9.04 -0.41
CA LYS A 372 -20.86 -10.26 -1.24
C LYS A 372 -21.01 -11.48 -0.32
N GLU A 373 -22.19 -12.10 -0.35
CA GLU A 373 -22.37 -13.42 0.26
C GLU A 373 -21.45 -14.44 -0.43
N PRO A 374 -20.89 -15.42 0.33
CA PRO A 374 -20.15 -16.50 -0.31
C PRO A 374 -21.12 -17.20 -1.25
N ILE A 375 -20.70 -17.35 -2.51
CA ILE A 375 -21.39 -18.28 -3.42
C ILE A 375 -21.27 -19.65 -2.77
N ARG A 376 -22.38 -20.14 -2.25
CA ARG A 376 -22.47 -21.55 -1.83
C ARG A 376 -22.43 -22.36 -3.11
N LEU A 377 -21.28 -22.96 -3.40
CA LEU A 377 -21.15 -24.04 -4.37
C LEU A 377 -21.68 -25.34 -3.76
#